data_533d0cb1b3bd456ae9235a8a564f8cb3
#
_entry.id   533d0cb1b3bd456ae9235a8a564f8cb3
#
_cell.length_a   1.000
_cell.length_b   1.000
_cell.length_c   1.000
_cell.angle_alpha   90.00
_cell.angle_beta   90.00
_cell.angle_gamma   90.00
#
_symmetry.space_group_name_H-M   'P 1'
#
loop_
_entity.id
_entity.type
_entity.pdbx_description
1 polymer ?
#
loop_
_entity_poly.entity_id
_entity_poly.type
_entity_poly.pdbx_seq_one_letter_code
_entity_poly.pdbx_strand_id
1 'polypeptide(L)'
;MADSAEGTCELCGRHHVRLTEHHLTPKEEGGTFLPTAMLCIPCHKQVHALYTNQELAARLTGIEELRRDPKLARFVKWVRKQPPEKLVKTKKANERT
;
A
#
# COMPACT_ATOMS: atom_id res chain seq x y z
N MET A 1 14.79 -6.13 9.53
CA MET A 1 14.61 -5.42 9.94
C MET A 1 13.44 -5.26 10.64
N ALA A 2 13.43 -4.65 11.45
CA ALA A 2 12.36 -4.63 12.34
C ALA A 2 11.09 -4.16 11.75
N ASP A 3 11.16 -3.58 10.63
CA ASP A 3 9.98 -3.09 10.05
C ASP A 3 9.19 -4.16 9.36
N SER A 4 9.64 -5.39 9.42
CA SER A 4 8.90 -6.46 8.84
C SER A 4 8.21 -7.23 9.93
N ALA A 5 6.92 -7.27 9.91
CA ALA A 5 6.12 -8.04 10.85
C ALA A 5 5.11 -8.83 10.05
N GLU A 6 4.56 -9.88 10.63
CA GLU A 6 3.49 -10.62 9.98
C GLU A 6 2.17 -10.25 10.62
N GLY A 7 1.14 -10.15 9.83
CA GLY A 7 -0.18 -9.82 10.34
C GLY A 7 -1.16 -9.59 9.21
N THR A 8 -2.10 -8.72 9.45
CA THR A 8 -3.16 -8.44 8.48
C THR A 8 -2.87 -7.10 7.79
N CYS A 9 -2.85 -7.13 6.47
CA CYS A 9 -2.67 -5.93 5.68
C CYS A 9 -3.87 -5.01 5.85
N GLU A 10 -3.62 -3.75 6.18
CA GLU A 10 -4.74 -2.83 6.40
C GLU A 10 -5.44 -2.44 5.11
N LEU A 11 -4.80 -2.61 3.97
CA LEU A 11 -5.41 -2.25 2.70
C LEU A 11 -6.17 -3.40 2.07
N CYS A 12 -5.52 -4.54 1.86
CA CYS A 12 -6.19 -5.66 1.19
C CYS A 12 -6.86 -6.64 2.15
N GLY A 13 -6.50 -6.61 3.42
CA GLY A 13 -7.14 -7.47 4.41
C GLY A 13 -6.66 -8.90 4.47
N ARG A 14 -5.65 -9.27 3.69
CA ARG A 14 -5.12 -10.63 3.77
C ARG A 14 -4.40 -10.83 5.09
N HIS A 15 -4.54 -12.03 5.65
CA HIS A 15 -3.92 -12.39 6.93
C HIS A 15 -2.60 -13.10 6.68
N HIS A 16 -1.74 -13.08 7.69
CA HIS A 16 -0.48 -13.84 7.67
C HIS A 16 0.42 -13.40 6.52
N VAL A 17 0.43 -12.10 6.25
CA VAL A 17 1.31 -11.54 5.23
C VAL A 17 2.39 -10.72 5.92
N ARG A 18 3.54 -10.60 5.24
CA ARG A 18 4.61 -9.76 5.73
C ARG A 18 4.20 -8.30 5.54
N LEU A 19 4.31 -7.54 6.61
CA LEU A 19 3.86 -6.15 6.60
C LEU A 19 5.02 -5.19 6.59
N THR A 20 4.80 -4.03 5.95
CA THR A 20 5.74 -2.93 5.98
C THR A 20 4.99 -1.68 6.37
N GLU A 21 5.69 -0.74 7.00
CA GLU A 21 5.06 0.48 7.46
C GLU A 21 4.97 1.48 6.31
N HIS A 22 3.76 1.98 6.08
CA HIS A 22 3.50 2.99 5.05
C HIS A 22 3.13 4.29 5.75
N HIS A 23 3.88 5.35 5.49
CA HIS A 23 3.51 6.66 6.00
C HIS A 23 2.39 7.20 5.14
N LEU A 24 1.20 7.34 5.74
CA LEU A 24 0.03 7.81 5.00
C LEU A 24 0.28 9.18 4.38
N THR A 25 0.96 10.05 5.13
CA THR A 25 1.52 11.26 4.55
C THR A 25 3.02 11.00 4.41
N PRO A 26 3.56 10.99 3.19
CA PRO A 26 4.98 10.67 3.02
C PRO A 26 5.87 11.59 3.84
N LYS A 27 7.01 11.06 4.28
CA LYS A 27 7.95 11.86 5.07
C LYS A 27 8.37 13.12 4.35
N GLU A 28 8.56 13.02 3.03
CA GLU A 28 8.93 14.18 2.23
C GLU A 28 7.89 15.28 2.28
N GLU A 29 6.65 14.92 2.58
CA GLU A 29 5.57 15.88 2.63
C GLU A 29 5.19 16.20 4.07
N GLY A 30 6.11 16.02 5.00
CA GLY A 30 5.88 16.39 6.37
C GLY A 30 5.26 15.32 7.25
N GLY A 31 5.24 14.09 6.81
CA GLY A 31 4.51 13.05 7.51
C GLY A 31 5.29 12.21 8.50
N THR A 32 6.50 12.63 8.87
CA THR A 32 7.34 11.82 9.74
C THR A 32 6.64 11.37 11.01
N PHE A 33 5.88 12.25 11.63
CA PHE A 33 5.20 11.93 12.88
C PHE A 33 3.69 11.80 12.74
N LEU A 34 3.20 11.68 11.51
CA LEU A 34 1.78 11.50 11.26
C LEU A 34 1.45 10.02 11.17
N PRO A 35 0.16 9.66 11.16
CA PRO A 35 -0.23 8.25 11.20
C PRO A 35 0.34 7.42 10.08
N THR A 36 0.53 6.14 10.37
CA THR A 36 1.03 5.17 9.40
C THR A 36 0.03 4.02 9.29
N ALA A 37 0.22 3.19 8.29
CA ALA A 37 -0.58 1.98 8.12
C ALA A 37 0.36 0.83 7.82
N MET A 38 -0.03 -0.37 8.20
CA MET A 38 0.77 -1.56 7.93
C MET A 38 0.21 -2.24 6.70
N LEU A 39 0.98 -2.27 5.64
CA LEU A 39 0.56 -2.83 4.36
C LEU A 39 1.45 -3.99 3.97
N CYS A 40 0.86 -4.98 3.31
CA CYS A 40 1.68 -6.06 2.78
C CYS A 40 2.56 -5.49 1.66
N ILE A 41 3.63 -6.22 1.37
CA ILE A 41 4.61 -5.72 0.39
C ILE A 41 3.97 -5.39 -0.96
N PRO A 42 3.13 -6.27 -1.53
CA PRO A 42 2.51 -5.91 -2.82
C PRO A 42 1.65 -4.66 -2.76
N CYS A 43 0.85 -4.50 -1.70
CA CYS A 43 0.01 -3.31 -1.59
C CYS A 43 0.85 -2.05 -1.45
N HIS A 44 1.88 -2.11 -0.60
CA HIS A 44 2.74 -0.95 -0.38
C HIS A 44 3.43 -0.52 -1.68
N LYS A 45 3.94 -1.52 -2.42
CA LYS A 45 4.59 -1.22 -3.70
C LYS A 45 3.60 -0.64 -4.70
N GLN A 46 2.37 -1.16 -4.71
CA GLN A 46 1.37 -0.69 -5.67
C GLN A 46 0.97 0.75 -5.39
N VAL A 47 0.84 1.12 -4.12
CA VAL A 47 0.51 2.49 -3.76
C VAL A 47 1.56 3.45 -4.35
N HIS A 48 2.83 3.12 -4.15
CA HIS A 48 3.89 4.01 -4.63
C HIS A 48 4.13 3.91 -6.12
N ALA A 49 3.66 2.85 -6.76
CA ALA A 49 3.76 2.74 -8.20
C ALA A 49 2.70 3.56 -8.91
N LEU A 50 1.56 3.73 -8.27
CA LEU A 50 0.44 4.45 -8.88
C LEU A 50 0.44 5.95 -8.57
N TYR A 51 0.98 6.34 -7.42
CA TYR A 51 0.86 7.71 -6.97
C TYR A 51 2.18 8.27 -6.49
N THR A 52 2.39 9.56 -6.75
CA THR A 52 3.56 10.26 -6.25
C THR A 52 3.34 10.61 -4.79
N ASN A 53 4.43 10.98 -4.10
CA ASN A 53 4.32 11.42 -2.73
C ASN A 53 3.42 12.64 -2.60
N GLN A 54 3.47 13.54 -3.56
CA GLN A 54 2.61 14.71 -3.55
C GLN A 54 1.15 14.33 -3.63
N GLU A 55 0.83 13.37 -4.50
CA GLU A 55 -0.55 12.93 -4.64
C GLU A 55 -1.04 12.25 -3.38
N LEU A 56 -0.18 11.45 -2.75
CA LEU A 56 -0.55 10.78 -1.51
C LEU A 56 -0.84 11.80 -0.42
N ALA A 57 0.02 12.80 -0.29
CA ALA A 57 -0.15 13.82 0.73
C ALA A 57 -1.38 14.69 0.47
N ALA A 58 -1.72 14.87 -0.79
CA ALA A 58 -2.82 15.77 -1.15
C ALA A 58 -4.19 15.15 -0.88
N ARG A 59 -4.35 13.86 -1.12
CA ARG A 59 -5.69 13.30 -1.03
C ARG A 59 -5.78 11.84 -0.59
N LEU A 60 -4.68 11.19 -0.30
CA LEU A 60 -4.70 9.78 0.08
C LEU A 60 -3.99 9.59 1.43
N THR A 61 -4.35 10.42 2.39
CA THR A 61 -3.66 10.44 3.68
C THR A 61 -4.28 9.52 4.72
N GLY A 62 -5.25 8.70 4.36
CA GLY A 62 -5.86 7.76 5.28
C GLY A 62 -6.07 6.43 4.61
N ILE A 63 -6.19 5.37 5.43
CA ILE A 63 -6.41 4.05 4.88
C ILE A 63 -7.75 3.97 4.16
N GLU A 64 -8.74 4.72 4.62
CA GLU A 64 -10.04 4.72 3.96
C GLU A 64 -9.96 5.35 2.58
N GLU A 65 -9.20 6.43 2.45
CA GLU A 65 -9.02 7.05 1.14
C GLU A 65 -8.32 6.10 0.19
N LEU A 66 -7.34 5.35 0.68
CA LEU A 66 -6.66 4.37 -0.16
C LEU A 66 -7.62 3.26 -0.58
N ARG A 67 -8.47 2.81 0.33
CA ARG A 67 -9.43 1.75 0.01
C ARG A 67 -10.45 2.19 -1.02
N ARG A 68 -10.82 3.47 -1.01
CA ARG A 68 -11.81 4.00 -1.92
C ARG A 68 -11.26 4.37 -3.28
N ASP A 69 -9.94 4.46 -3.39
CA ASP A 69 -9.33 4.82 -4.66
C ASP A 69 -9.61 3.73 -5.69
N PRO A 70 -10.19 4.08 -6.86
CA PRO A 70 -10.60 3.05 -7.83
C PRO A 70 -9.47 2.16 -8.31
N LYS A 71 -8.30 2.73 -8.53
CA LYS A 71 -7.16 1.94 -9.03
C LYS A 71 -6.66 0.98 -7.96
N LEU A 72 -6.59 1.45 -6.72
CA LEU A 72 -6.16 0.58 -5.63
C LEU A 72 -7.24 -0.45 -5.31
N ALA A 73 -8.50 -0.08 -5.38
CA ALA A 73 -9.58 -1.03 -5.14
C ALA A 73 -9.52 -2.18 -6.12
N ARG A 74 -9.20 -1.88 -7.38
CA ARG A 74 -9.09 -2.91 -8.41
C ARG A 74 -7.92 -3.83 -8.12
N PHE A 75 -6.79 -3.26 -7.72
CA PHE A 75 -5.63 -4.06 -7.36
C PHE A 75 -5.91 -4.93 -6.14
N VAL A 76 -6.57 -4.37 -5.14
CA VAL A 76 -6.91 -5.10 -3.93
C VAL A 76 -7.79 -6.30 -4.25
N LYS A 77 -8.77 -6.10 -5.12
CA LYS A 77 -9.66 -7.18 -5.50
C LYS A 77 -8.89 -8.34 -6.13
N TRP A 78 -7.88 -8.02 -6.90
CA TRP A 78 -7.05 -9.05 -7.53
C TRP A 78 -6.09 -9.69 -6.53
N VAL A 79 -5.41 -8.88 -5.72
CA VAL A 79 -4.37 -9.41 -4.84
C VAL A 79 -4.95 -10.29 -3.73
N ARG A 80 -6.19 -10.06 -3.35
CA ARG A 80 -6.84 -10.90 -2.34
C ARG A 80 -6.91 -12.36 -2.76
N LYS A 81 -6.86 -12.62 -4.04
CA LYS A 81 -6.92 -13.99 -4.57
C LYS A 81 -5.56 -14.65 -4.61
N GLN A 82 -4.51 -13.93 -4.29
CA GLN A 82 -3.16 -14.48 -4.33
C GLN A 82 -2.77 -15.05 -2.99
N PRO A 83 -1.95 -16.11 -2.96
CA PRO A 83 -1.52 -16.67 -1.68
C PRO A 83 -0.75 -15.64 -0.86
N PRO A 84 -0.90 -15.66 0.47
CA PRO A 84 -0.23 -14.65 1.31
C PRO A 84 1.28 -14.65 1.21
N GLU A 85 1.86 -15.83 1.03
CA GLU A 85 3.32 -15.92 1.02
C GLU A 85 3.91 -15.63 -0.34
N LYS A 86 3.08 -15.36 -1.34
CA LYS A 86 3.60 -15.10 -2.67
C LYS A 86 3.70 -13.61 -2.91
N LEU A 87 4.86 -13.16 -3.36
CA LEU A 87 5.03 -11.77 -3.76
C LEU A 87 4.66 -11.64 -5.23
N VAL A 88 3.81 -10.68 -5.54
CA VAL A 88 3.33 -10.50 -6.89
C VAL A 88 3.96 -9.27 -7.50
N LYS A 89 3.98 -9.22 -8.81
CA LYS A 89 4.56 -8.07 -9.50
C LYS A 89 3.71 -6.85 -9.32
N THR A 90 4.38 -5.70 -9.15
CA THR A 90 3.72 -4.43 -9.02
C THR A 90 3.37 -3.91 -10.41
N LYS A 91 2.17 -3.34 -10.55
CA LYS A 91 1.78 -2.71 -11.80
C LYS A 91 1.98 -1.22 -11.69
N LYS A 92 2.76 -0.68 -12.60
CA LYS A 92 3.05 0.75 -12.58
C LYS A 92 2.01 1.51 -13.39
N ALA A 93 1.83 2.77 -13.01
CA ALA A 93 0.80 3.57 -13.65
C ALA A 93 0.99 3.70 -15.15
N ASN A 94 2.24 3.84 -15.57
CA ASN A 94 2.51 3.98 -16.98
C ASN A 94 3.25 2.78 -17.52
N GLU A 95 2.88 1.58 -17.07
CA GLU A 95 3.57 0.45 -17.46
C GLU A 95 3.44 0.10 -18.86
N ARG A 96 4.44 -0.47 -19.50
CA ARG A 96 4.39 -0.92 -20.73
C ARG A 96 4.96 -2.18 -20.75
N THR A 97 4.59 -3.15 -20.93
CA THR A 97 5.16 -4.37 -20.83
C THR A 97 5.49 -4.95 -21.68
#